data_98a91acc4c3baeafe4cf5dd7d65bdc90
#
_entry.id   98a91acc4c3baeafe4cf5dd7d65bdc90
#
_cell.length_a   1.000
_cell.length_b   1.000
_cell.length_c   1.000
_cell.angle_alpha   90.00
_cell.angle_beta   90.00
_cell.angle_gamma   90.00
#
_symmetry.space_group_name_H-M   'P 1'
#
loop_
_entity.id
_entity.type
_entity.pdbx_description
1 polymer ?
#
loop_
_entity_poly.entity_id
_entity_poly.type
_entity_poly.pdbx_seq_one_letter_code
_entity_poly.pdbx_strand_id
1 'polypeptide(L)'
;MKITLSTSPLHLQDASETWVVEQLAGIGERRRIDEAIVKVTRHAEASPPWEIFIHLVTPGPDLTATTRNHTLAAAFAKNLAELEDILDAREAKRAGRHRVDGPSNPPSAYIG
;
A
#
# COMPACT_ATOMS: atom_id res chain seq x y z
N MET A 1 -7.50 1.97 13.03
CA MET A 1 -7.71 1.82 11.59
C MET A 1 -8.82 0.81 11.32
N LYS A 2 -9.74 1.14 10.46
CA LYS A 2 -10.79 0.22 10.06
C LYS A 2 -10.31 -0.54 8.82
N ILE A 3 -10.50 -1.86 8.83
CA ILE A 3 -10.09 -2.69 7.69
C ILE A 3 -11.32 -3.37 7.11
N THR A 4 -11.54 -3.21 5.81
CA THR A 4 -12.63 -3.87 5.09
C THR A 4 -12.00 -4.78 4.04
N LEU A 5 -12.30 -6.07 4.11
CA LEU A 5 -11.74 -7.05 3.19
C LEU A 5 -12.87 -7.69 2.40
N SER A 6 -12.77 -7.64 1.07
CA SER A 6 -13.73 -8.28 0.17
C SER A 6 -12.99 -9.26 -0.73
N THR A 7 -13.61 -10.40 -1.01
CA THR A 7 -13.01 -11.41 -1.88
C THR A 7 -14.03 -11.83 -2.94
N SER A 8 -13.53 -12.18 -4.12
CA SER A 8 -14.38 -12.59 -5.24
C SER A 8 -13.54 -13.36 -6.26
N PRO A 9 -14.04 -14.42 -6.83
CA PRO A 9 -15.33 -15.08 -6.60
C PRO A 9 -15.32 -16.07 -5.44
N LEU A 10 -14.17 -16.27 -4.79
CA LEU A 10 -14.05 -17.27 -3.74
C LEU A 10 -13.74 -16.60 -2.41
N HIS A 11 -13.99 -17.33 -1.32
CA HIS A 11 -13.64 -16.85 0.00
C HIS A 11 -12.20 -17.25 0.32
N LEU A 12 -11.50 -16.38 1.05
CA LEU A 12 -10.19 -16.72 1.56
C LEU A 12 -10.33 -17.62 2.78
N GLN A 13 -9.32 -18.45 3.01
CA GLN A 13 -9.26 -19.23 4.23
C GLN A 13 -8.99 -18.29 5.40
N ASP A 14 -9.44 -18.68 6.59
CA ASP A 14 -9.27 -17.85 7.79
C ASP A 14 -7.81 -17.46 8.01
N ALA A 15 -6.89 -18.40 7.80
CA ALA A 15 -5.46 -18.09 7.99
C ALA A 15 -4.98 -17.00 7.03
N SER A 16 -5.49 -17.01 5.79
CA SER A 16 -5.11 -16.00 4.81
C SER A 16 -5.70 -14.64 5.16
N GLU A 17 -6.95 -14.61 5.61
CA GLU A 17 -7.57 -13.36 6.05
C GLU A 17 -6.82 -12.78 7.25
N THR A 18 -6.51 -13.61 8.22
CA THR A 18 -5.77 -13.17 9.40
C THR A 18 -4.42 -12.59 9.01
N TRP A 19 -3.72 -13.26 8.09
CA TRP A 19 -2.42 -12.79 7.63
C TRP A 19 -2.53 -11.41 6.97
N VAL A 20 -3.52 -11.22 6.10
CA VAL A 20 -3.74 -9.95 5.42
C VAL A 20 -4.02 -8.84 6.44
N VAL A 21 -4.88 -9.10 7.41
CA VAL A 21 -5.24 -8.12 8.43
C VAL A 21 -4.01 -7.77 9.28
N GLU A 22 -3.19 -8.76 9.63
CA GLU A 22 -2.00 -8.52 10.42
C GLU A 22 -0.98 -7.65 9.67
N GLN A 23 -0.81 -7.89 8.37
CA GLN A 23 0.10 -7.08 7.57
C GLN A 23 -0.37 -5.62 7.52
N LEU A 24 -1.66 -5.41 7.33
CA LEU A 24 -2.22 -4.06 7.29
C LEU A 24 -2.13 -3.37 8.65
N ALA A 25 -2.39 -4.10 9.72
CA ALA A 25 -2.29 -3.54 11.06
C ALA A 25 -0.86 -3.07 11.35
N GLY A 26 0.14 -3.81 10.86
CA GLY A 26 1.54 -3.42 11.01
C GLY A 26 1.84 -2.09 10.35
N ILE A 27 1.27 -1.83 9.17
CA ILE A 27 1.43 -0.54 8.52
C ILE A 27 0.71 0.55 9.31
N GLY A 28 -0.48 0.26 9.81
CA GLY A 28 -1.26 1.22 10.59
C GLY A 28 -0.58 1.65 11.88
N GLU A 29 0.33 0.82 12.42
CA GLU A 29 1.10 1.19 13.58
C GLU A 29 2.22 2.18 13.25
N ARG A 30 2.71 2.15 12.02
CA ARG A 30 3.81 3.01 11.60
C ARG A 30 3.35 4.25 10.87
N ARG A 31 2.15 4.22 10.30
CA ARG A 31 1.63 5.30 9.46
C ARG A 31 0.22 5.65 9.91
N ARG A 32 -0.16 6.89 9.70
CA ARG A 32 -1.52 7.29 10.05
C ARG A 32 -2.46 6.93 8.91
N ILE A 33 -3.22 5.85 9.11
CA ILE A 33 -4.18 5.34 8.14
C ILE A 33 -5.51 5.20 8.85
N ASP A 34 -6.55 5.86 8.32
CA ASP A 34 -7.86 5.85 8.93
C ASP A 34 -8.65 4.60 8.53
N GLU A 35 -8.49 4.15 7.30
CA GLU A 35 -9.20 2.98 6.81
C GLU A 35 -8.42 2.32 5.69
N ALA A 36 -8.48 0.98 5.63
CA ALA A 36 -7.90 0.21 4.53
C ALA A 36 -9.01 -0.64 3.92
N ILE A 37 -9.25 -0.48 2.62
CA ILE A 37 -10.24 -1.26 1.89
C ILE A 37 -9.48 -2.16 0.93
N VAL A 38 -9.64 -3.48 1.10
CA VAL A 38 -8.91 -4.46 0.31
C VAL A 38 -9.87 -5.30 -0.49
N LYS A 39 -9.63 -5.43 -1.78
CA LYS A 39 -10.38 -6.32 -2.65
C LYS A 39 -9.43 -7.36 -3.22
N VAL A 40 -9.73 -8.62 -2.99
CA VAL A 40 -8.95 -9.73 -3.53
C VAL A 40 -9.78 -10.41 -4.61
N THR A 41 -9.26 -10.46 -5.82
CA THR A 41 -9.95 -11.11 -6.93
C THR A 41 -9.05 -12.20 -7.51
N ARG A 42 -9.63 -13.37 -7.76
CA ARG A 42 -8.90 -14.43 -8.44
C ARG A 42 -9.50 -14.63 -9.82
N HIS A 43 -8.67 -14.39 -10.84
CA HIS A 43 -9.07 -14.55 -12.24
C HIS A 43 -8.66 -15.94 -12.70
N ALA A 44 -9.59 -16.89 -12.67
CA ALA A 44 -9.28 -18.31 -12.82
C ALA A 44 -8.51 -18.64 -14.10
N GLU A 45 -8.76 -17.88 -15.19
CA GLU A 45 -8.12 -18.19 -16.46
C GLU A 45 -7.03 -17.21 -16.84
N ALA A 46 -6.63 -16.36 -15.94
CA ALA A 46 -5.58 -15.40 -16.22
C ALA A 46 -4.26 -15.81 -15.60
N SER A 47 -3.17 -15.28 -16.13
CA SER A 47 -1.84 -15.50 -15.57
C SER A 47 -1.14 -14.15 -15.54
N PRO A 48 -0.83 -13.66 -14.36
CA PRO A 48 -1.08 -14.22 -13.02
C PRO A 48 -2.55 -14.10 -12.59
N PRO A 49 -3.05 -15.02 -11.77
CA PRO A 49 -4.48 -15.05 -11.45
C PRO A 49 -4.90 -14.18 -10.26
N TRP A 50 -3.99 -13.85 -9.36
CA TRP A 50 -4.36 -13.11 -8.15
C TRP A 50 -4.20 -11.62 -8.37
N GLU A 51 -5.27 -10.88 -8.09
CA GLU A 51 -5.27 -9.42 -8.18
C GLU A 51 -5.66 -8.84 -6.84
N ILE A 52 -4.89 -7.87 -6.36
CA ILE A 52 -5.15 -7.19 -5.09
C ILE A 52 -5.32 -5.70 -5.38
N PHE A 53 -6.44 -5.15 -4.92
CA PHE A 53 -6.67 -3.72 -4.95
C PHE A 53 -6.74 -3.24 -3.50
N ILE A 54 -5.98 -2.23 -3.15
CA ILE A 54 -6.03 -1.64 -1.82
C ILE A 54 -6.24 -0.14 -1.95
N HIS A 55 -7.19 0.36 -1.17
CA HIS A 55 -7.47 1.78 -1.06
C HIS A 55 -7.22 2.17 0.40
N LEU A 56 -6.29 3.07 0.63
CA LEU A 56 -5.98 3.58 1.96
C LEU A 56 -6.53 4.98 2.11
N VAL A 57 -7.33 5.18 3.17
CA VAL A 57 -7.85 6.49 3.52
C VAL A 57 -6.91 7.08 4.56
N THR A 58 -6.33 8.22 4.27
CA THR A 58 -5.35 8.87 5.14
C THR A 58 -5.76 10.33 5.35
N PRO A 59 -5.11 11.04 6.28
CA PRO A 59 -5.44 12.47 6.46
C PRO A 59 -5.17 13.33 5.23
N GLY A 60 -4.26 12.90 4.36
CA GLY A 60 -4.03 13.56 3.08
C GLY A 60 -4.86 12.93 1.98
N PRO A 61 -4.45 13.06 0.71
CA PRO A 61 -5.15 12.37 -0.38
C PRO A 61 -5.12 10.86 -0.21
N ASP A 62 -6.21 10.21 -0.58
CA ASP A 62 -6.26 8.76 -0.49
C ASP A 62 -5.26 8.12 -1.46
N LEU A 63 -4.85 6.89 -1.13
CA LEU A 63 -3.93 6.12 -1.94
C LEU A 63 -4.61 4.89 -2.47
N THR A 64 -4.30 4.50 -3.70
CA THR A 64 -4.76 3.21 -4.23
C THR A 64 -3.60 2.53 -4.94
N ALA A 65 -3.62 1.21 -4.93
CA ALA A 65 -2.68 0.40 -5.70
C ALA A 65 -3.34 -0.89 -6.12
N THR A 66 -3.05 -1.33 -7.33
CA THR A 66 -3.56 -2.59 -7.87
C THR A 66 -2.37 -3.40 -8.34
N THR A 67 -2.24 -4.63 -7.85
CA THR A 67 -1.15 -5.51 -8.26
C THR A 67 -1.66 -6.89 -8.56
N ARG A 68 -0.93 -7.63 -9.38
CA ARG A 68 -1.24 -9.00 -9.74
C ARG A 68 0.00 -9.85 -9.55
N ASN A 69 -0.21 -11.10 -9.14
CA ASN A 69 0.89 -12.05 -9.05
C ASN A 69 0.35 -13.48 -9.02
N HIS A 70 1.25 -14.45 -9.01
CA HIS A 70 0.87 -15.86 -9.07
C HIS A 70 0.36 -16.40 -7.75
N THR A 71 0.67 -15.76 -6.64
CA THR A 71 0.14 -16.14 -5.33
C THR A 71 -0.47 -14.94 -4.65
N LEU A 72 -1.38 -15.19 -3.72
CA LEU A 72 -1.98 -14.13 -2.92
C LEU A 72 -0.91 -13.37 -2.14
N ALA A 73 -0.01 -14.10 -1.49
CA ALA A 73 1.02 -13.47 -0.66
C ALA A 73 1.93 -12.56 -1.49
N ALA A 74 2.34 -13.01 -2.68
CA ALA A 74 3.22 -12.21 -3.53
C ALA A 74 2.51 -10.97 -4.06
N ALA A 75 1.25 -11.10 -4.47
CA ALA A 75 0.47 -9.97 -4.95
C ALA A 75 0.27 -8.93 -3.84
N PHE A 76 -0.01 -9.41 -2.63
CA PHE A 76 -0.24 -8.54 -1.49
C PHE A 76 1.04 -7.82 -1.07
N ALA A 77 2.15 -8.54 -0.99
CA ALA A 77 3.44 -7.94 -0.63
C ALA A 77 3.86 -6.87 -1.62
N LYS A 78 3.65 -7.12 -2.92
CA LYS A 78 3.95 -6.15 -3.96
C LYS A 78 3.09 -4.90 -3.81
N ASN A 79 1.81 -5.08 -3.49
CA ASN A 79 0.89 -3.96 -3.29
C ASN A 79 1.32 -3.09 -2.11
N LEU A 80 1.65 -3.73 -0.97
CA LEU A 80 2.09 -2.99 0.21
C LEU A 80 3.38 -2.23 -0.06
N ALA A 81 4.31 -2.83 -0.80
CA ALA A 81 5.56 -2.14 -1.14
C ALA A 81 5.28 -0.89 -1.95
N GLU A 82 4.37 -0.95 -2.92
CA GLU A 82 4.01 0.23 -3.70
C GLU A 82 3.37 1.31 -2.84
N LEU A 83 2.47 0.93 -1.94
CA LEU A 83 1.82 1.89 -1.06
C LEU A 83 2.82 2.52 -0.09
N GLU A 84 3.74 1.74 0.45
CA GLU A 84 4.74 2.28 1.36
C GLU A 84 5.68 3.22 0.64
N ASP A 85 6.02 2.95 -0.63
CA ASP A 85 6.84 3.87 -1.42
C ASP A 85 6.15 5.22 -1.59
N ILE A 86 4.83 5.21 -1.82
CA ILE A 86 4.08 6.45 -1.94
C ILE A 86 4.05 7.20 -0.61
N LEU A 87 3.87 6.48 0.50
CA LEU A 87 3.86 7.11 1.82
C LEU A 87 5.23 7.68 2.18
N ASP A 88 6.29 6.96 1.83
CA ASP A 88 7.66 7.45 2.05
C ASP A 88 7.92 8.72 1.23
N ALA A 89 7.46 8.76 -0.01
CA ALA A 89 7.63 9.92 -0.85
C ALA A 89 6.88 11.12 -0.28
N ARG A 90 5.69 10.90 0.30
CA ARG A 90 4.94 11.98 0.95
C ARG A 90 5.70 12.53 2.15
N GLU A 91 6.27 11.65 2.97
CA GLU A 91 7.03 12.10 4.14
C GLU A 91 8.28 12.85 3.74
N ALA A 92 8.98 12.38 2.73
CA ALA A 92 10.16 13.06 2.25
C ALA A 92 9.82 14.45 1.72
N LYS A 93 8.69 14.56 1.00
CA LYS A 93 8.25 15.84 0.49
C LYS A 93 7.88 16.81 1.61
N ARG A 94 7.23 16.30 2.65
CA ARG A 94 6.85 17.10 3.81
C ARG A 94 8.09 17.58 4.56
N ALA A 95 9.05 16.70 4.76
CA ALA A 95 10.32 17.04 5.40
C ALA A 95 11.09 18.07 4.57
N GLY A 96 11.06 17.93 3.24
CA GLY A 96 11.68 18.90 2.36
C GLY A 96 11.08 20.28 2.48
N ARG A 97 9.76 20.37 2.68
CA ARG A 97 9.14 21.66 2.89
C ARG A 97 9.57 22.29 4.19
N HIS A 98 9.74 21.48 5.23
CA HIS A 98 10.18 22.02 6.50
C HIS A 98 11.61 22.51 6.45
N ARG A 99 12.43 22.00 5.57
CA ARG A 99 13.75 22.44 5.46
C ARG A 99 13.92 23.68 4.72
N VAL A 100 13.14 24.22 4.23
CA VAL A 100 13.18 25.38 3.53
C VAL A 100 14.44 26.00 3.33
N ASP A 101 15.37 25.88 3.69
CA ASP A 101 16.48 26.49 3.34
C ASP A 101 17.14 25.84 2.45
N GLY A 102 16.88 25.48 2.00
CA GLY A 102 17.40 24.86 1.19
C GLY A 102 17.97 24.95 0.25
N PRO A 103 18.69 25.22 0.04
CA PRO A 103 19.04 24.88 -0.97
C PRO A 103 19.62 24.07 -1.34
N SER A 104 19.55 24.07 -1.08
CA SER A 104 19.93 23.36 -1.65
C SER A 104 20.09 22.68 -2.20
N ASN A 105 20.20 22.71 -2.11
CA ASN A 105 20.52 21.91 -2.76
C ASN A 105 20.80 21.46 -3.32
N PRO A 106 20.92 21.43 -3.33
CA PRO A 106 21.32 20.67 -3.90
C PRO A 106 21.60 20.37 -4.37
N PRO A 107 21.81 20.33 -4.40
CA PRO A 107 22.16 19.70 -4.98
C PRO A 107 22.25 19.37 -5.49
N SER A 108 22.26 19.40 -5.33
CA SER A 108 22.53 18.98 -5.93
C SER A 108 22.54 18.73 -6.40
N ALA A 109 22.55 18.88 -6.16
CA ALA A 109 22.79 18.61 -6.69
C ALA A 109 22.82 18.45 -7.24
N TYR A 110 22.94 18.68 -7.14
CA TYR A 110 23.32 18.60 -7.78
C TYR A 110 23.42 18.45 -8.17
N ILE A 111 23.45 18.52 -7.86
CA ILE A 111 23.69 18.46 -8.25
C ILE A 111 23.63 18.45 -8.40
N GLY A 112 23.38 18.68 -8.06
CA GLY A 112 23.43 18.54 -8.21
C GLY A 112 23.28 18.52 -8.27
#